data_27e549cd7a68d0755e2d3623c0884ad7
#
_entry.id   27e549cd7a68d0755e2d3623c0884ad7
#
_cell.length_a   1.000
_cell.length_b   1.000
_cell.length_c   1.000
_cell.angle_alpha   90.00
_cell.angle_beta   90.00
_cell.angle_gamma   90.00
#
_symmetry.space_group_name_H-M   'P 1'
#
loop_
_entity.id
_entity.type
_entity.pdbx_description
1 polymer ?
#
loop_
_entity_poly.entity_id
_entity_poly.type
_entity_poly.pdbx_seq_one_letter_code
_entity_poly.pdbx_strand_id
1 'polypeptide(L)'
;MTMHSSGSSSRVTRRLGFSLAHRVGIFLLCLFLVGASAVLTVDSALAVDASDEPSAITISPTREKLALDPGQSYNGTFEVFNSGSKPIEFSVYVSPYQISDIDYQNPDFETDAPRTQLSRWVTLGSESVTLEANELTKVPYLIQVPEDVPAGGQYAALFVETRVPDESDSSVVVKSRAGMLLYVTVNGDTREAGRITEERVDWWQPAAPLTSSTTVKNTGNTDFFVSSRIQVSTLFGNEVFESSKQSPVLPDTSRRIALEWAESSPGIYQVTTTTTILGEDQVSSKWVFVLPLGILLGILSGLVLAVGVFWIVRRSRKHKVSRAVEAAVQEALHAERAERPEGERT
;
A
#
# COMPACT_ATOMS: atom_id res chain seq x y z
N MET A 1 -51.60 24.54 -79.40
CA MET A 1 -52.26 23.29 -79.78
C MET A 1 -51.60 22.18 -79.03
N THR A 2 -52.26 21.74 -77.96
CA THR A 2 -52.36 20.36 -77.42
C THR A 2 -51.04 19.62 -77.17
N MET A 3 -50.80 18.92 -76.09
CA MET A 3 -51.65 18.26 -75.09
C MET A 3 -50.78 17.76 -73.91
N HIS A 4 -51.36 17.73 -72.77
CA HIS A 4 -50.94 17.05 -71.55
C HIS A 4 -50.48 15.60 -71.69
N SER A 5 -49.48 15.21 -70.81
CA SER A 5 -49.52 13.90 -70.17
C SER A 5 -48.83 13.91 -68.85
N SER A 6 -49.61 13.79 -67.81
CA SER A 6 -49.20 13.63 -66.42
C SER A 6 -48.72 12.21 -66.15
N GLY A 7 -47.53 12.02 -65.63
CA GLY A 7 -46.98 10.77 -65.13
C GLY A 7 -46.81 10.82 -63.61
N SER A 8 -47.77 10.25 -62.89
CA SER A 8 -47.72 10.06 -61.41
C SER A 8 -46.65 9.04 -61.05
N SER A 9 -45.57 9.46 -60.42
CA SER A 9 -44.58 8.58 -59.79
C SER A 9 -44.89 8.40 -58.32
N SER A 10 -45.53 7.28 -57.99
CA SER A 10 -45.74 6.83 -56.61
C SER A 10 -44.43 6.37 -55.98
N ARG A 11 -43.85 7.19 -55.10
CA ARG A 11 -42.70 6.79 -54.26
C ARG A 11 -43.23 5.81 -53.16
N VAL A 12 -42.88 4.54 -53.32
CA VAL A 12 -43.00 3.53 -52.28
C VAL A 12 -41.91 3.78 -51.25
N THR A 13 -42.24 4.42 -50.12
CA THR A 13 -41.38 4.51 -48.96
C THR A 13 -41.33 3.16 -48.25
N ARG A 14 -40.26 2.38 -48.53
CA ARG A 14 -39.89 1.21 -47.73
C ARG A 14 -39.52 1.66 -46.32
N ARG A 15 -40.44 1.58 -45.39
CA ARG A 15 -40.11 1.65 -43.94
C ARG A 15 -39.31 0.41 -43.57
N LEU A 16 -37.97 0.58 -43.39
CA LEU A 16 -37.12 -0.41 -42.77
C LEU A 16 -37.55 -0.57 -41.32
N GLY A 17 -38.39 -1.56 -41.02
CA GLY A 17 -38.74 -1.97 -39.68
C GLY A 17 -37.54 -2.67 -39.04
N PHE A 18 -36.70 -1.93 -38.36
CA PHE A 18 -35.68 -2.51 -37.45
C PHE A 18 -36.36 -3.30 -36.37
N SER A 19 -36.14 -4.60 -36.30
CA SER A 19 -36.71 -5.47 -35.27
C SER A 19 -36.29 -4.99 -33.88
N LEU A 20 -37.14 -5.12 -32.88
CA LEU A 20 -36.89 -4.75 -31.50
C LEU A 20 -35.58 -5.34 -30.98
N ALA A 21 -35.19 -6.52 -31.49
CA ALA A 21 -33.92 -7.17 -31.15
C ALA A 21 -32.68 -6.37 -31.62
N HIS A 22 -32.73 -5.68 -32.76
CA HIS A 22 -31.64 -4.82 -33.23
C HIS A 22 -31.51 -3.54 -32.38
N ARG A 23 -32.63 -2.96 -31.95
CA ARG A 23 -32.62 -1.75 -31.08
C ARG A 23 -32.08 -2.05 -29.70
N VAL A 24 -32.42 -3.20 -29.12
CA VAL A 24 -31.88 -3.65 -27.84
C VAL A 24 -30.40 -4.00 -27.94
N GLY A 25 -29.97 -4.63 -29.05
CA GLY A 25 -28.55 -4.93 -29.29
C GLY A 25 -27.66 -3.69 -29.39
N ILE A 26 -28.13 -2.64 -30.11
CA ILE A 26 -27.41 -1.37 -30.24
C ILE A 26 -27.35 -0.64 -28.89
N PHE A 27 -28.44 -0.63 -28.11
CA PHE A 27 -28.47 0.01 -26.81
C PHE A 27 -27.52 -0.66 -25.80
N LEU A 28 -27.43 -1.98 -25.81
CA LEU A 28 -26.49 -2.75 -24.97
C LEU A 28 -25.04 -2.58 -25.42
N LEU A 29 -24.78 -2.46 -26.72
CA LEU A 29 -23.45 -2.15 -27.25
C LEU A 29 -22.98 -0.75 -26.85
N CYS A 30 -23.86 0.25 -26.89
CA CYS A 30 -23.56 1.61 -26.44
C CYS A 30 -23.30 1.66 -24.93
N LEU A 31 -24.03 0.91 -24.13
CA LEU A 31 -23.82 0.84 -22.68
C LEU A 31 -22.48 0.19 -22.35
N PHE A 32 -22.05 -0.81 -23.12
CA PHE A 32 -20.74 -1.45 -22.97
C PHE A 32 -19.59 -0.52 -23.34
N LEU A 33 -19.73 0.27 -24.40
CA LEU A 33 -18.75 1.26 -24.85
C LEU A 33 -18.59 2.42 -23.84
N VAL A 34 -19.68 2.84 -23.20
CA VAL A 34 -19.62 3.88 -22.14
C VAL A 34 -18.99 3.33 -20.85
N GLY A 35 -19.25 2.07 -20.50
CA GLY A 35 -18.59 1.42 -19.36
C GLY A 35 -17.08 1.21 -19.57
N ALA A 36 -16.64 0.91 -20.78
CA ALA A 36 -15.24 0.72 -21.12
C ALA A 36 -14.44 2.04 -21.12
N SER A 37 -15.08 3.18 -21.41
CA SER A 37 -14.41 4.49 -21.42
C SER A 37 -14.12 5.03 -20.02
N ALA A 38 -14.85 4.61 -19.01
CA ALA A 38 -14.66 5.05 -17.62
C ALA A 38 -13.43 4.45 -16.93
N VAL A 39 -12.81 3.41 -17.52
CA VAL A 39 -11.64 2.71 -16.94
C VAL A 39 -10.30 3.32 -17.38
N LEU A 40 -10.30 4.24 -18.35
CA LEU A 40 -9.06 4.79 -18.95
C LEU A 40 -8.62 6.16 -18.42
N THR A 41 -9.30 6.73 -17.43
CA THR A 41 -8.74 7.87 -16.71
C THR A 41 -7.77 7.38 -15.63
N VAL A 42 -6.60 6.91 -16.05
CA VAL A 42 -5.44 6.90 -15.18
C VAL A 42 -5.06 8.36 -15.00
N ASP A 43 -5.45 8.94 -13.88
CA ASP A 43 -4.86 10.19 -13.41
C ASP A 43 -3.36 9.91 -13.27
N SER A 44 -2.60 10.43 -14.23
CA SER A 44 -1.16 10.58 -14.06
C SER A 44 -0.98 11.63 -12.97
N ALA A 45 -0.94 11.19 -11.71
CA ALA A 45 -0.39 11.99 -10.64
C ALA A 45 1.01 12.37 -11.11
N LEU A 46 1.17 13.64 -11.48
CA LEU A 46 2.47 14.25 -11.65
C LEU A 46 3.16 14.04 -10.31
N ALA A 47 4.10 13.09 -10.25
CA ALA A 47 5.06 13.04 -9.19
C ALA A 47 5.70 14.44 -9.19
N VAL A 48 5.33 15.25 -8.21
CA VAL A 48 6.11 16.42 -7.85
C VAL A 48 7.42 15.81 -7.40
N ASP A 49 8.43 15.97 -8.25
CA ASP A 49 9.81 15.73 -7.89
C ASP A 49 10.07 16.68 -6.71
N ALA A 50 9.90 16.17 -5.50
CA ALA A 50 10.45 16.81 -4.34
C ALA A 50 11.95 16.74 -4.61
N SER A 51 12.51 17.87 -5.03
CA SER A 51 13.93 18.05 -5.06
C SER A 51 14.41 17.81 -3.62
N ASP A 52 14.83 16.56 -3.34
CA ASP A 52 15.67 16.24 -2.21
C ASP A 52 16.98 17.05 -2.41
N GLU A 53 16.94 18.30 -2.00
CA GLU A 53 18.19 18.96 -1.67
C GLU A 53 18.78 18.12 -0.52
N PRO A 54 19.90 17.44 -0.75
CA PRO A 54 20.46 16.56 0.28
C PRO A 54 20.65 17.40 1.54
N SER A 55 20.15 16.90 2.66
CA SER A 55 20.43 17.50 3.96
C SER A 55 21.90 17.86 4.02
N ALA A 56 22.21 19.14 4.24
CA ALA A 56 23.60 19.60 4.29
C ALA A 56 24.43 18.95 5.42
N ILE A 57 23.78 18.16 6.29
CA ILE A 57 24.41 17.51 7.44
C ILE A 57 24.22 16.00 7.33
N THR A 58 25.32 15.27 7.49
CA THR A 58 25.31 13.81 7.66
C THR A 58 25.95 13.45 8.99
N ILE A 59 25.36 12.48 9.70
CA ILE A 59 25.88 11.94 10.96
C ILE A 59 26.16 10.45 10.83
N SER A 60 27.25 9.96 11.42
CA SER A 60 27.64 8.55 11.40
C SER A 60 28.29 8.13 12.73
N PRO A 61 27.89 6.99 13.31
CA PRO A 61 26.80 6.11 12.90
C PRO A 61 25.42 6.73 13.18
N THR A 62 24.37 6.24 12.52
CA THR A 62 22.98 6.67 12.81
C THR A 62 22.39 6.01 14.04
N ARG A 63 23.03 4.95 14.53
CA ARG A 63 22.66 4.22 15.74
C ARG A 63 23.87 3.58 16.38
N GLU A 64 23.93 3.62 17.71
CA GLU A 64 24.90 2.86 18.50
C GLU A 64 24.20 2.04 19.57
N LYS A 65 24.61 0.77 19.72
CA LYS A 65 24.08 -0.14 20.72
C LYS A 65 25.21 -0.61 21.63
N LEU A 66 25.05 -0.38 22.93
CA LEU A 66 26.05 -0.67 23.98
C LEU A 66 25.41 -1.50 25.09
N ALA A 67 26.22 -2.33 25.73
CA ALA A 67 25.89 -2.98 27.00
C ALA A 67 26.89 -2.50 28.04
N LEU A 68 26.40 -1.87 29.11
CA LEU A 68 27.21 -1.23 30.14
C LEU A 68 26.79 -1.71 31.52
N ASP A 69 27.75 -1.81 32.44
CA ASP A 69 27.45 -2.14 33.83
C ASP A 69 27.01 -0.87 34.61
N PRO A 70 26.21 -1.01 35.67
CA PRO A 70 25.97 0.08 36.62
C PRO A 70 27.31 0.67 37.12
N GLY A 71 27.43 2.01 37.16
CA GLY A 71 28.66 2.73 37.50
C GLY A 71 29.70 2.80 36.39
N GLN A 72 29.51 2.10 35.28
CA GLN A 72 30.49 2.14 34.16
C GLN A 72 30.41 3.44 33.36
N SER A 73 31.60 3.90 32.91
CA SER A 73 31.72 5.02 31.97
C SER A 73 32.13 4.51 30.59
N TYR A 74 31.61 5.15 29.55
CA TYR A 74 31.94 4.86 28.14
C TYR A 74 32.23 6.14 27.39
N ASN A 75 33.39 6.21 26.71
CA ASN A 75 33.76 7.31 25.83
C ASN A 75 33.47 6.90 24.37
N GLY A 76 32.55 7.60 23.76
CA GLY A 76 32.20 7.41 22.36
C GLY A 76 32.55 8.65 21.51
N THR A 77 32.45 8.47 20.21
CA THR A 77 32.54 9.56 19.22
C THR A 77 31.57 9.30 18.09
N PHE A 78 30.99 10.35 17.55
CA PHE A 78 30.25 10.27 16.28
C PHE A 78 30.80 11.28 15.30
N GLU A 79 30.66 11.00 14.03
CA GLU A 79 31.15 11.83 12.95
C GLU A 79 30.03 12.72 12.41
N VAL A 80 30.36 14.00 12.17
CA VAL A 80 29.48 14.96 11.54
C VAL A 80 30.15 15.45 10.27
N PHE A 81 29.46 15.38 9.16
CA PHE A 81 29.94 15.80 7.85
C PHE A 81 29.04 16.89 7.28
N ASN A 82 29.66 17.99 6.86
CA ASN A 82 29.00 19.06 6.13
C ASN A 82 29.07 18.75 4.62
N SER A 83 28.00 18.25 4.02
CA SER A 83 27.94 18.03 2.58
C SER A 83 27.54 19.24 1.76
N GLY A 84 27.30 20.38 2.43
CA GLY A 84 26.98 21.65 1.79
C GLY A 84 28.19 22.34 1.19
N SER A 85 27.93 23.40 0.43
CA SER A 85 28.96 24.22 -0.25
C SER A 85 29.43 25.43 0.56
N LYS A 86 28.93 25.64 1.79
CA LYS A 86 29.24 26.77 2.67
C LYS A 86 29.57 26.27 4.08
N PRO A 87 30.38 27.03 4.86
CA PRO A 87 30.55 26.76 6.27
C PRO A 87 29.23 26.82 7.02
N ILE A 88 29.05 25.91 7.97
CA ILE A 88 27.84 25.82 8.78
C ILE A 88 28.20 25.64 10.25
N GLU A 89 27.54 26.39 11.12
CA GLU A 89 27.61 26.19 12.57
C GLU A 89 26.44 25.27 13.01
N PHE A 90 26.74 24.29 13.86
CA PHE A 90 25.77 23.36 14.41
C PHE A 90 25.74 23.49 15.93
N SER A 91 24.52 23.35 16.49
CA SER A 91 24.36 23.00 17.89
C SER A 91 24.29 21.49 18.05
N VAL A 92 24.90 20.98 19.11
CA VAL A 92 24.92 19.58 19.47
C VAL A 92 24.21 19.43 20.82
N TYR A 93 23.24 18.52 20.91
CA TYR A 93 22.51 18.29 22.14
C TYR A 93 21.98 16.85 22.26
N VAL A 94 21.62 16.45 23.48
CA VAL A 94 21.05 15.13 23.78
C VAL A 94 19.59 15.30 24.16
N SER A 95 18.76 14.42 23.65
CA SER A 95 17.32 14.37 23.97
C SER A 95 16.91 12.98 24.44
N PRO A 96 15.85 12.89 25.25
CA PRO A 96 15.13 11.63 25.45
C PRO A 96 14.76 10.98 24.13
N TYR A 97 14.61 9.66 24.10
CA TYR A 97 14.08 8.96 22.94
C TYR A 97 13.10 7.87 23.35
N GLN A 98 11.88 8.02 22.94
CA GLN A 98 10.85 7.00 23.08
C GLN A 98 9.93 6.95 21.86
N ILE A 99 9.14 5.89 21.75
CA ILE A 99 8.13 5.70 20.71
C ILE A 99 6.77 5.51 21.37
N SER A 100 5.79 6.27 20.91
CA SER A 100 4.42 6.22 21.43
C SER A 100 3.45 5.49 20.50
N ASP A 101 3.77 5.39 19.19
CA ASP A 101 2.91 4.76 18.19
C ASP A 101 3.42 3.40 17.72
N ILE A 102 2.51 2.56 17.23
CA ILE A 102 2.83 1.19 16.79
C ILE A 102 3.58 1.13 15.46
N ASP A 103 3.55 2.20 14.66
CA ASP A 103 4.19 2.26 13.35
C ASP A 103 5.61 2.83 13.44
N TYR A 104 5.99 3.35 14.61
CA TYR A 104 7.30 3.96 14.88
C TYR A 104 7.59 5.15 13.96
N GLN A 105 6.54 5.90 13.62
CA GLN A 105 6.63 7.08 12.77
C GLN A 105 6.73 8.39 13.55
N ASN A 106 6.30 8.39 14.81
CA ASN A 106 6.28 9.56 15.67
C ASN A 106 7.19 9.34 16.89
N PRO A 107 8.53 9.43 16.72
CA PRO A 107 9.43 9.40 17.85
C PRO A 107 9.22 10.65 18.71
N ASP A 108 9.20 10.45 20.01
CA ASP A 108 9.14 11.52 21.00
C ASP A 108 10.55 11.77 21.57
N PHE A 109 11.00 13.00 21.48
CA PHE A 109 12.31 13.46 21.93
C PHE A 109 12.22 14.47 23.08
N GLU A 110 11.06 14.67 23.67
CA GLU A 110 10.81 15.68 24.69
C GLU A 110 10.43 15.06 26.03
N THR A 111 9.68 13.97 26.00
CA THR A 111 9.12 13.37 27.20
C THR A 111 10.16 12.58 27.99
N ASP A 112 10.35 12.97 29.25
CA ASP A 112 11.17 12.25 30.19
C ASP A 112 10.36 11.05 30.76
N ALA A 113 10.88 9.86 30.55
CA ALA A 113 10.23 8.59 30.90
C ALA A 113 11.24 7.63 31.57
N PRO A 114 10.81 6.55 32.22
CA PRO A 114 11.72 5.63 32.92
C PRO A 114 12.84 5.03 32.06
N ARG A 115 12.62 4.93 30.73
CA ARG A 115 13.62 4.37 29.80
C ARG A 115 14.36 5.43 28.95
N THR A 116 14.19 6.71 29.25
CA THR A 116 14.84 7.81 28.55
C THR A 116 15.88 8.55 29.42
N GLN A 117 16.17 8.00 30.59
CA GLN A 117 17.13 8.61 31.54
C GLN A 117 18.56 8.69 30.97
N LEU A 118 18.87 7.87 29.96
CA LEU A 118 20.16 7.92 29.26
C LEU A 118 20.52 9.35 28.80
N SER A 119 19.54 10.17 28.41
CA SER A 119 19.77 11.56 28.01
C SER A 119 20.46 12.40 29.09
N ARG A 120 20.29 12.05 30.38
CA ARG A 120 20.92 12.71 31.51
C ARG A 120 22.30 12.15 31.85
N TRP A 121 22.63 10.97 31.32
CA TRP A 121 23.93 10.29 31.59
C TRP A 121 24.95 10.63 30.53
N VAL A 122 24.54 11.27 29.44
CA VAL A 122 25.41 11.64 28.33
C VAL A 122 25.90 13.07 28.50
N THR A 123 27.21 13.26 28.47
CA THR A 123 27.89 14.57 28.41
C THR A 123 28.58 14.72 27.07
N LEU A 124 28.31 15.81 26.39
CA LEU A 124 28.93 16.12 25.10
C LEU A 124 30.26 16.88 25.30
N GLY A 125 31.26 16.57 24.48
CA GLY A 125 32.53 17.30 24.51
C GLY A 125 32.46 18.70 23.90
N SER A 126 31.40 18.98 23.13
CA SER A 126 31.16 20.29 22.53
C SER A 126 29.67 20.52 22.31
N GLU A 127 29.14 21.71 22.64
CA GLU A 127 27.76 22.09 22.44
C GLU A 127 27.52 22.77 21.07
N SER A 128 28.58 23.23 20.44
CA SER A 128 28.55 23.74 19.07
C SER A 128 29.81 23.34 18.30
N VAL A 129 29.65 23.19 17.01
CA VAL A 129 30.72 22.82 16.07
C VAL A 129 30.50 23.61 14.79
N THR A 130 31.59 24.22 14.28
CA THR A 130 31.59 24.86 12.97
C THR A 130 32.38 23.98 12.01
N LEU A 131 31.82 23.70 10.86
CA LEU A 131 32.44 22.90 9.81
C LEU A 131 32.50 23.70 8.51
N GLU A 132 33.65 23.68 7.87
CA GLU A 132 33.80 24.18 6.51
C GLU A 132 33.06 23.30 5.50
N ALA A 133 32.90 23.79 4.27
CA ALA A 133 32.29 23.01 3.21
C ALA A 133 33.07 21.71 2.95
N ASN A 134 32.36 20.55 2.90
CA ASN A 134 32.94 19.21 2.73
C ASN A 134 33.92 18.78 3.85
N GLU A 135 33.78 19.37 5.02
CA GLU A 135 34.55 18.98 6.20
C GLU A 135 33.84 17.93 7.05
N LEU A 136 34.63 17.04 7.66
CA LEU A 136 34.21 16.04 8.63
C LEU A 136 34.89 16.27 9.97
N THR A 137 34.14 16.22 11.06
CA THR A 137 34.68 16.25 12.41
C THR A 137 34.14 15.12 13.27
N LYS A 138 34.88 14.80 14.34
CA LYS A 138 34.46 13.84 15.38
C LYS A 138 34.03 14.59 16.62
N VAL A 139 32.77 14.33 17.05
CA VAL A 139 32.25 14.89 18.30
C VAL A 139 32.34 13.81 19.36
N PRO A 140 33.17 14.01 20.42
CA PRO A 140 33.24 13.06 21.51
C PRO A 140 32.05 13.21 22.46
N TYR A 141 31.63 12.11 23.05
CA TYR A 141 30.66 12.09 24.12
C TYR A 141 31.05 11.06 25.20
N LEU A 142 30.60 11.31 26.42
CA LEU A 142 30.82 10.46 27.58
C LEU A 142 29.46 10.01 28.12
N ILE A 143 29.29 8.69 28.26
CA ILE A 143 28.17 8.12 29.00
C ILE A 143 28.65 7.73 30.39
N GLN A 144 27.94 8.17 31.44
CA GLN A 144 28.21 7.77 32.83
C GLN A 144 26.96 7.11 33.40
N VAL A 145 26.96 5.77 33.44
CA VAL A 145 25.85 5.02 34.02
C VAL A 145 25.87 5.15 35.53
N PRO A 146 24.80 5.61 36.18
CA PRO A 146 24.76 5.64 37.65
C PRO A 146 24.86 4.23 38.25
N GLU A 147 25.34 4.15 39.51
CA GLU A 147 25.44 2.85 40.22
C GLU A 147 24.08 2.25 40.58
N ASP A 148 23.11 3.12 40.87
CA ASP A 148 21.78 2.71 41.36
C ASP A 148 20.71 2.92 40.28
N VAL A 149 20.79 2.09 39.22
CA VAL A 149 19.82 2.11 38.09
C VAL A 149 19.28 0.70 37.83
N PRO A 150 18.02 0.58 37.44
CA PRO A 150 17.45 -0.72 37.09
C PRO A 150 18.08 -1.26 35.79
N ALA A 151 18.30 -2.57 35.73
CA ALA A 151 18.73 -3.27 34.54
C ALA A 151 17.71 -3.15 33.41
N GLY A 152 18.23 -3.10 32.16
CA GLY A 152 17.41 -3.05 30.96
C GLY A 152 17.78 -1.92 30.01
N GLY A 153 16.97 -1.74 28.97
CA GLY A 153 17.23 -0.77 27.91
C GLY A 153 16.96 0.66 28.33
N GLN A 154 17.86 1.55 27.93
CA GLN A 154 17.79 3.00 28.10
C GLN A 154 18.08 3.67 26.74
N TYR A 155 17.35 4.71 26.39
CA TYR A 155 17.33 5.24 25.06
C TYR A 155 17.47 6.77 25.06
N ALA A 156 18.30 7.28 24.16
CA ALA A 156 18.49 8.72 23.91
C ALA A 156 18.78 8.96 22.45
N ALA A 157 18.70 10.22 22.03
CA ALA A 157 19.13 10.69 20.74
C ALA A 157 20.16 11.82 20.89
N LEU A 158 21.25 11.74 20.16
CA LEU A 158 22.19 12.85 19.99
C LEU A 158 21.82 13.57 18.70
N PHE A 159 21.59 14.87 18.79
CA PHE A 159 21.22 15.69 17.66
C PHE A 159 22.31 16.70 17.30
N VAL A 160 22.41 16.92 16.00
CA VAL A 160 23.18 18.02 15.40
C VAL A 160 22.16 18.84 14.60
N GLU A 161 22.01 20.11 14.93
CA GLU A 161 21.04 21.03 14.33
C GLU A 161 21.74 22.31 13.84
N THR A 162 21.44 22.72 12.59
CA THR A 162 22.00 23.94 12.03
C THR A 162 21.55 25.17 12.82
N ARG A 163 22.51 26.00 13.20
CA ARG A 163 22.23 27.35 13.71
C ARG A 163 22.00 28.29 12.55
N VAL A 164 20.89 28.98 12.59
CA VAL A 164 20.58 30.02 11.63
C VAL A 164 20.89 31.35 12.30
N PRO A 165 21.73 32.24 11.69
CA PRO A 165 21.94 33.56 12.22
C PRO A 165 20.62 34.35 12.32
N ASP A 166 20.41 35.04 13.45
CA ASP A 166 19.18 35.82 13.73
C ASP A 166 18.97 37.00 12.77
N GLU A 167 19.90 37.32 11.91
CA GLU A 167 19.91 38.50 11.01
C GLU A 167 19.56 38.17 9.54
N SER A 168 19.03 37.00 9.24
CA SER A 168 18.63 36.74 7.85
C SER A 168 17.30 37.42 7.52
N ASP A 169 17.36 38.44 6.68
CA ASP A 169 16.20 39.16 6.08
C ASP A 169 15.38 38.26 5.15
N SER A 170 15.64 36.95 5.19
CA SER A 170 14.96 35.90 4.43
C SER A 170 13.74 35.40 5.19
N SER A 171 12.58 35.49 4.58
CA SER A 171 11.28 35.08 5.16
C SER A 171 11.12 33.57 5.39
N VAL A 172 12.06 32.73 4.97
CA VAL A 172 12.05 31.27 5.17
C VAL A 172 13.43 30.79 5.61
N VAL A 173 13.47 30.28 6.83
CA VAL A 173 14.67 29.68 7.43
C VAL A 173 14.47 28.18 7.50
N VAL A 174 15.25 27.40 6.77
CA VAL A 174 15.24 25.93 6.83
C VAL A 174 16.27 25.48 7.85
N LYS A 175 15.80 24.90 8.96
CA LYS A 175 16.67 24.22 9.94
C LYS A 175 16.79 22.75 9.57
N SER A 176 18.02 22.28 9.38
CA SER A 176 18.30 20.86 9.20
C SER A 176 18.75 20.25 10.51
N ARG A 177 18.20 19.10 10.85
CA ARG A 177 18.54 18.34 12.03
C ARG A 177 18.85 16.88 11.64
N ALA A 178 19.99 16.37 12.06
CA ALA A 178 20.37 14.97 11.96
C ALA A 178 20.58 14.39 13.36
N GLY A 179 20.34 13.08 13.55
CA GLY A 179 20.45 12.46 14.86
C GLY A 179 21.04 11.07 14.81
N MET A 180 21.75 10.71 15.88
CA MET A 180 22.19 9.35 16.19
C MET A 180 21.39 8.83 17.38
N LEU A 181 20.83 7.62 17.25
CA LEU A 181 20.11 6.95 18.33
C LEU A 181 21.08 6.14 19.20
N LEU A 182 21.06 6.37 20.51
CA LEU A 182 21.79 5.59 21.50
C LEU A 182 20.85 4.59 22.17
N TYR A 183 21.24 3.32 22.11
CA TYR A 183 20.60 2.18 22.76
C TYR A 183 21.58 1.61 23.77
N VAL A 184 21.36 1.85 25.05
CA VAL A 184 22.19 1.33 26.12
C VAL A 184 21.42 0.30 26.92
N THR A 185 21.91 -0.93 26.96
CA THR A 185 21.42 -1.94 27.87
C THR A 185 22.25 -1.91 29.15
N VAL A 186 21.62 -1.55 30.28
CA VAL A 186 22.24 -1.67 31.58
C VAL A 186 22.21 -3.13 31.99
N ASN A 187 23.40 -3.72 32.22
CA ASN A 187 23.56 -5.12 32.59
C ASN A 187 22.90 -5.41 33.96
N GLY A 188 22.48 -6.67 34.18
CA GLY A 188 21.81 -7.14 35.37
C GLY A 188 20.72 -8.15 35.04
N ASP A 189 19.57 -8.05 35.71
CA ASP A 189 18.40 -8.89 35.42
C ASP A 189 17.71 -8.43 34.14
N THR A 190 18.37 -8.67 32.97
CA THR A 190 17.86 -8.36 31.65
C THR A 190 17.01 -9.51 31.12
N ARG A 191 15.89 -9.19 30.49
CA ARG A 191 14.97 -10.15 29.91
C ARG A 191 14.51 -9.70 28.53
N GLU A 192 14.81 -10.52 27.54
CA GLU A 192 14.22 -10.42 26.20
C GLU A 192 12.95 -11.28 26.15
N ALA A 193 11.81 -10.68 25.88
CA ALA A 193 10.55 -11.38 25.74
C ALA A 193 9.61 -10.64 24.80
N GLY A 194 9.02 -11.37 23.87
CA GLY A 194 8.12 -10.80 22.88
C GLY A 194 7.09 -11.78 22.36
N ARG A 195 6.03 -11.25 21.77
CA ARG A 195 5.00 -12.08 21.15
C ARG A 195 4.35 -11.34 19.99
N ILE A 196 3.87 -12.08 19.00
CA ILE A 196 2.97 -11.57 17.98
C ILE A 196 1.61 -11.31 18.63
N THR A 197 1.07 -10.13 18.44
CA THR A 197 -0.26 -9.73 18.91
C THR A 197 -1.29 -9.68 17.80
N GLU A 198 -0.83 -9.43 16.54
CA GLU A 198 -1.70 -9.35 15.40
C GLU A 198 -0.92 -9.71 14.14
N GLU A 199 -1.55 -10.52 13.26
CA GLU A 199 -1.11 -10.76 11.89
C GLU A 199 -2.24 -10.43 10.93
N ARG A 200 -2.00 -9.47 10.05
CA ARG A 200 -3.00 -9.00 9.12
C ARG A 200 -2.51 -9.13 7.69
N VAL A 201 -3.23 -9.94 6.94
CA VAL A 201 -3.20 -10.02 5.49
C VAL A 201 -4.65 -10.08 5.05
N ASP A 202 -5.12 -9.06 4.35
CA ASP A 202 -6.51 -9.01 3.90
C ASP A 202 -6.69 -10.01 2.74
N TRP A 203 -7.70 -10.87 2.83
CA TRP A 203 -7.98 -11.91 1.83
C TRP A 203 -8.35 -11.35 0.46
N TRP A 204 -8.84 -10.10 0.40
CA TRP A 204 -9.14 -9.38 -0.82
C TRP A 204 -8.51 -8.00 -0.79
N GLN A 205 -7.75 -7.67 -1.84
CA GLN A 205 -7.11 -6.38 -2.01
C GLN A 205 -7.53 -5.80 -3.36
N PRO A 206 -8.22 -4.64 -3.35
CA PRO A 206 -8.79 -4.05 -4.57
C PRO A 206 -7.76 -3.39 -5.47
N ALA A 207 -6.56 -3.14 -4.98
CA ALA A 207 -5.47 -2.48 -5.70
C ALA A 207 -4.12 -2.87 -5.12
N ALA A 208 -3.04 -2.63 -5.89
CA ALA A 208 -1.68 -2.59 -5.37
C ALA A 208 -1.52 -1.41 -4.37
N PRO A 209 -0.62 -1.53 -3.37
CA PRO A 209 0.25 -2.67 -3.07
C PRO A 209 -0.47 -3.81 -2.36
N LEU A 210 0.02 -5.06 -2.54
CA LEU A 210 -0.33 -6.16 -1.64
C LEU A 210 0.45 -5.98 -0.35
N THR A 211 -0.27 -5.85 0.77
CA THR A 211 0.32 -5.55 2.08
C THR A 211 0.11 -6.70 3.05
N SER A 212 1.18 -7.07 3.74
CA SER A 212 1.17 -7.95 4.92
C SER A 212 1.74 -7.19 6.10
N SER A 213 1.11 -7.29 7.26
CA SER A 213 1.61 -6.66 8.48
C SER A 213 1.55 -7.59 9.68
N THR A 214 2.60 -7.53 10.50
CA THR A 214 2.70 -8.24 11.77
C THR A 214 2.96 -7.24 12.88
N THR A 215 2.18 -7.30 13.97
CA THR A 215 2.37 -6.48 15.15
C THR A 215 3.00 -7.33 16.24
N VAL A 216 4.16 -6.91 16.71
CA VAL A 216 4.92 -7.59 17.77
C VAL A 216 4.96 -6.69 18.99
N LYS A 217 4.62 -7.26 20.16
CA LYS A 217 4.75 -6.60 21.46
C LYS A 217 5.99 -7.11 22.19
N ASN A 218 6.83 -6.19 22.62
CA ASN A 218 7.91 -6.49 23.55
C ASN A 218 7.39 -6.46 24.99
N THR A 219 7.58 -7.55 25.73
CA THR A 219 7.19 -7.72 27.12
C THR A 219 8.39 -7.89 28.04
N GLY A 220 9.60 -7.76 27.48
CA GLY A 220 10.86 -7.74 28.18
C GLY A 220 11.24 -6.35 28.70
N ASN A 221 12.46 -6.23 29.22
CA ASN A 221 13.01 -4.96 29.67
C ASN A 221 14.19 -4.46 28.80
N THR A 222 14.51 -5.17 27.70
CA THR A 222 15.48 -4.77 26.68
C THR A 222 14.86 -4.78 25.29
N ASP A 223 15.44 -4.05 24.35
CA ASP A 223 15.06 -4.11 22.94
C ASP A 223 15.60 -5.38 22.28
N PHE A 224 14.84 -5.91 21.33
CA PHE A 224 15.28 -6.97 20.44
C PHE A 224 14.87 -6.69 19.00
N PHE A 225 15.51 -7.39 18.06
CA PHE A 225 15.17 -7.28 16.66
C PHE A 225 14.19 -8.37 16.24
N VAL A 226 13.19 -7.97 15.49
CA VAL A 226 12.24 -8.86 14.80
C VAL A 226 12.60 -8.87 13.32
N SER A 227 12.74 -10.06 12.75
CA SER A 227 12.84 -10.22 11.29
C SER A 227 11.48 -10.66 10.76
N SER A 228 10.94 -9.93 9.81
CA SER A 228 9.69 -10.27 9.12
C SER A 228 9.98 -10.46 7.65
N ARG A 229 9.53 -11.60 7.07
CA ARG A 229 9.69 -11.94 5.66
C ARG A 229 8.32 -12.25 5.08
N ILE A 230 8.08 -11.76 3.88
CA ILE A 230 6.93 -12.11 3.06
C ILE A 230 7.39 -12.83 1.80
N GLN A 231 6.76 -13.97 1.50
CA GLN A 231 6.91 -14.70 0.24
C GLN A 231 5.53 -14.79 -0.42
N VAL A 232 5.46 -14.41 -1.69
CA VAL A 232 4.22 -14.44 -2.45
C VAL A 232 4.38 -15.44 -3.59
N SER A 233 3.50 -16.43 -3.64
CA SER A 233 3.48 -17.46 -4.67
C SER A 233 2.15 -17.45 -5.42
N THR A 234 2.21 -17.78 -6.71
CA THR A 234 1.00 -17.96 -7.54
C THR A 234 0.25 -19.22 -7.12
N LEU A 235 -0.97 -19.41 -7.66
CA LEU A 235 -1.78 -20.62 -7.49
C LEU A 235 -1.02 -21.91 -7.87
N PHE A 236 -0.04 -21.81 -8.76
CA PHE A 236 0.78 -22.95 -9.23
C PHE A 236 2.07 -23.15 -8.43
N GLY A 237 2.26 -22.40 -7.33
CA GLY A 237 3.43 -22.52 -6.47
C GLY A 237 4.67 -21.77 -6.95
N ASN A 238 4.61 -21.02 -8.05
CA ASN A 238 5.73 -20.20 -8.50
C ASN A 238 5.85 -18.97 -7.60
N GLU A 239 7.01 -18.77 -6.99
CA GLU A 239 7.32 -17.56 -6.24
C GLU A 239 7.45 -16.37 -7.20
N VAL A 240 6.78 -15.28 -6.88
CA VAL A 240 6.74 -14.06 -7.70
C VAL A 240 7.27 -12.84 -6.96
N PHE A 241 7.34 -12.90 -5.64
CA PHE A 241 7.86 -11.81 -4.83
C PHE A 241 8.35 -12.31 -3.47
N GLU A 242 9.49 -11.77 -3.04
CA GLU A 242 10.02 -11.94 -1.69
C GLU A 242 10.54 -10.59 -1.17
N SER A 243 10.27 -10.29 0.10
CA SER A 243 10.84 -9.14 0.80
C SER A 243 11.02 -9.45 2.27
N SER A 244 12.02 -8.83 2.89
CA SER A 244 12.26 -8.97 4.32
C SER A 244 12.65 -7.65 4.95
N LYS A 245 12.28 -7.48 6.23
CA LYS A 245 12.59 -6.29 7.02
C LYS A 245 12.95 -6.69 8.43
N GLN A 246 14.06 -6.16 8.92
CA GLN A 246 14.45 -6.28 10.31
C GLN A 246 14.13 -4.98 11.05
N SER A 247 13.52 -5.08 12.22
CA SER A 247 13.04 -3.93 12.98
C SER A 247 13.26 -4.11 14.48
N PRO A 248 13.83 -3.11 15.19
CA PRO A 248 13.92 -3.16 16.64
C PRO A 248 12.53 -2.93 17.27
N VAL A 249 12.26 -3.61 18.38
CA VAL A 249 11.08 -3.39 19.19
C VAL A 249 11.53 -3.00 20.61
N LEU A 250 11.25 -1.75 20.99
CA LEU A 250 11.63 -1.22 22.30
C LEU A 250 10.80 -1.87 23.43
N PRO A 251 11.32 -1.96 24.65
CA PRO A 251 10.60 -2.52 25.80
C PRO A 251 9.25 -1.83 26.02
N ASP A 252 8.29 -2.61 26.46
CA ASP A 252 6.92 -2.16 26.80
C ASP A 252 6.14 -1.57 25.61
N THR A 253 6.70 -1.57 24.37
CA THR A 253 6.04 -1.07 23.17
C THR A 253 5.53 -2.19 22.27
N SER A 254 4.66 -1.83 21.33
CA SER A 254 4.25 -2.69 20.23
C SER A 254 4.72 -2.06 18.93
N ARG A 255 5.20 -2.88 17.99
CA ARG A 255 5.60 -2.40 16.65
C ARG A 255 4.90 -3.18 15.57
N ARG A 256 4.27 -2.44 14.64
CA ARG A 256 3.76 -2.98 13.39
C ARG A 256 4.87 -2.98 12.35
N ILE A 257 5.09 -4.13 11.74
CA ILE A 257 6.05 -4.31 10.65
C ILE A 257 5.22 -4.62 9.41
N ALA A 258 5.13 -3.65 8.50
CA ALA A 258 4.45 -3.81 7.23
C ALA A 258 5.46 -4.13 6.14
N LEU A 259 5.11 -5.09 5.27
CA LEU A 259 5.81 -5.46 4.07
C LEU A 259 4.84 -5.34 2.89
N GLU A 260 5.30 -4.75 1.80
CA GLU A 260 4.47 -4.38 0.67
C GLU A 260 5.08 -4.88 -0.64
N TRP A 261 4.23 -5.42 -1.50
CA TRP A 261 4.55 -5.70 -2.89
C TRP A 261 3.87 -4.64 -3.76
N ALA A 262 4.63 -3.59 -4.11
CA ALA A 262 4.13 -2.40 -4.81
C ALA A 262 3.56 -2.70 -6.20
N GLU A 263 4.18 -3.64 -6.94
CA GLU A 263 3.83 -3.98 -8.32
C GLU A 263 2.92 -5.21 -8.41
N SER A 264 2.11 -5.48 -7.37
CA SER A 264 1.21 -6.64 -7.36
C SER A 264 0.20 -6.58 -8.51
N SER A 265 0.19 -7.63 -9.34
CA SER A 265 -0.75 -7.77 -10.47
C SER A 265 -2.07 -8.40 -10.01
N PRO A 266 -3.18 -8.20 -10.75
CA PRO A 266 -4.42 -8.92 -10.49
C PRO A 266 -4.21 -10.44 -10.56
N GLY A 267 -4.65 -11.16 -9.52
CA GLY A 267 -4.46 -12.61 -9.44
C GLY A 267 -4.86 -13.21 -8.10
N ILE A 268 -4.57 -14.51 -7.98
CA ILE A 268 -4.75 -15.28 -6.74
C ILE A 268 -3.36 -15.70 -6.27
N TYR A 269 -3.03 -15.32 -5.05
CA TYR A 269 -1.71 -15.54 -4.48
C TYR A 269 -1.79 -16.23 -3.13
N GLN A 270 -0.82 -17.07 -2.85
CA GLN A 270 -0.55 -17.54 -1.50
C GLN A 270 0.52 -16.63 -0.90
N VAL A 271 0.16 -15.95 0.17
CA VAL A 271 1.06 -15.06 0.92
C VAL A 271 1.50 -15.80 2.17
N THR A 272 2.80 -16.06 2.26
CA THR A 272 3.42 -16.66 3.43
C THR A 272 4.23 -15.60 4.15
N THR A 273 3.87 -15.33 5.41
CA THR A 273 4.58 -14.41 6.29
C THR A 273 5.34 -15.23 7.33
N THR A 274 6.65 -15.04 7.39
CA THR A 274 7.53 -15.63 8.41
C THR A 274 8.02 -14.52 9.32
N THR A 275 7.70 -14.59 10.61
CA THR A 275 8.16 -13.63 11.61
C THR A 275 9.05 -14.34 12.62
N THR A 276 10.32 -13.94 12.68
CA THR A 276 11.32 -14.47 13.62
C THR A 276 11.43 -13.55 14.83
N ILE A 277 11.13 -14.07 16.00
CA ILE A 277 11.23 -13.38 17.30
C ILE A 277 12.15 -14.19 18.19
N LEU A 278 13.27 -13.61 18.65
CA LEU A 278 14.23 -14.24 19.56
C LEU A 278 14.71 -15.63 19.10
N GLY A 279 14.84 -15.80 17.77
CA GLY A 279 15.30 -17.05 17.14
C GLY A 279 14.19 -18.07 16.86
N GLU A 280 12.93 -17.79 17.21
CA GLU A 280 11.78 -18.63 16.93
C GLU A 280 11.00 -18.10 15.72
N ASP A 281 10.77 -18.97 14.73
CA ASP A 281 10.02 -18.66 13.54
C ASP A 281 8.54 -18.95 13.72
N GLN A 282 7.70 -17.96 13.45
CA GLN A 282 6.26 -18.13 13.33
C GLN A 282 5.86 -17.91 11.88
N VAL A 283 5.26 -18.95 11.28
CA VAL A 283 4.89 -18.96 9.86
C VAL A 283 3.37 -18.96 9.72
N SER A 284 2.87 -18.04 8.93
CA SER A 284 1.45 -17.93 8.58
C SER A 284 1.29 -17.86 7.07
N SER A 285 0.34 -18.62 6.53
CA SER A 285 0.04 -18.62 5.08
C SER A 285 -1.42 -18.34 4.85
N LYS A 286 -1.72 -17.38 3.96
CA LYS A 286 -3.09 -16.98 3.61
C LYS A 286 -3.25 -16.83 2.09
N TRP A 287 -4.42 -17.19 1.59
CA TRP A 287 -4.81 -16.90 0.20
C TRP A 287 -5.33 -15.47 0.08
N VAL A 288 -4.81 -14.77 -0.92
CA VAL A 288 -5.15 -13.36 -1.19
C VAL A 288 -5.60 -13.22 -2.63
N PHE A 289 -6.71 -12.53 -2.82
CA PHE A 289 -7.23 -12.15 -4.13
C PHE A 289 -6.90 -10.69 -4.38
N VAL A 290 -5.98 -10.42 -5.31
CA VAL A 290 -5.70 -9.07 -5.81
C VAL A 290 -6.60 -8.84 -7.01
N LEU A 291 -7.71 -8.13 -6.80
CA LEU A 291 -8.70 -7.93 -7.87
C LEU A 291 -9.24 -6.49 -7.82
N PRO A 292 -8.78 -5.62 -8.73
CA PRO A 292 -9.29 -4.26 -8.86
C PRO A 292 -10.80 -4.21 -9.07
N LEU A 293 -11.46 -3.30 -8.35
CA LEU A 293 -12.92 -3.15 -8.39
C LEU A 293 -13.44 -2.96 -9.83
N GLY A 294 -12.70 -2.23 -10.68
CA GLY A 294 -13.06 -2.04 -12.09
C GLY A 294 -13.12 -3.35 -12.88
N ILE A 295 -12.16 -4.26 -12.66
CA ILE A 295 -12.15 -5.58 -13.30
C ILE A 295 -13.33 -6.42 -12.79
N LEU A 296 -13.59 -6.39 -11.47
CA LEU A 296 -14.72 -7.10 -10.87
C LEU A 296 -16.06 -6.63 -11.47
N LEU A 297 -16.27 -5.32 -11.56
CA LEU A 297 -17.46 -4.72 -12.20
C LEU A 297 -17.55 -5.06 -13.68
N GLY A 298 -16.42 -5.10 -14.39
CA GLY A 298 -16.34 -5.53 -15.79
C GLY A 298 -16.78 -6.98 -15.97
N ILE A 299 -16.28 -7.89 -15.15
CA ILE A 299 -16.67 -9.31 -15.17
C ILE A 299 -18.18 -9.45 -14.85
N LEU A 300 -18.66 -8.77 -13.82
CA LEU A 300 -20.06 -8.82 -13.41
C LEU A 300 -20.99 -8.30 -14.51
N SER A 301 -20.67 -7.17 -15.14
CA SER A 301 -21.43 -6.60 -16.26
C SER A 301 -21.43 -7.52 -17.48
N GLY A 302 -20.29 -8.14 -17.81
CA GLY A 302 -20.16 -9.14 -18.85
C GLY A 302 -21.05 -10.38 -18.59
N LEU A 303 -21.08 -10.85 -17.35
CA LEU A 303 -21.93 -11.96 -16.95
C LEU A 303 -23.43 -11.63 -17.10
N VAL A 304 -23.84 -10.43 -16.63
CA VAL A 304 -25.23 -9.95 -16.79
C VAL A 304 -25.62 -9.85 -18.25
N LEU A 305 -24.72 -9.33 -19.10
CA LEU A 305 -24.93 -9.29 -20.55
C LEU A 305 -25.06 -10.68 -21.16
N ALA A 306 -24.18 -11.61 -20.81
CA ALA A 306 -24.22 -12.98 -21.31
C ALA A 306 -25.54 -13.69 -20.93
N VAL A 307 -25.99 -13.54 -19.68
CA VAL A 307 -27.27 -14.05 -19.21
C VAL A 307 -28.44 -13.41 -19.95
N GLY A 308 -28.39 -12.08 -20.15
CA GLY A 308 -29.40 -11.34 -20.93
C GLY A 308 -29.51 -11.83 -22.38
N VAL A 309 -28.36 -11.96 -23.06
CA VAL A 309 -28.32 -12.51 -24.43
C VAL A 309 -28.82 -13.95 -24.49
N PHE A 310 -28.40 -14.80 -23.56
CA PHE A 310 -28.87 -16.17 -23.46
C PHE A 310 -30.40 -16.23 -23.31
N TRP A 311 -30.98 -15.38 -22.47
CA TRP A 311 -32.42 -15.32 -22.22
C TRP A 311 -33.17 -14.83 -23.46
N ILE A 312 -32.66 -13.81 -24.16
CA ILE A 312 -33.23 -13.30 -25.43
C ILE A 312 -33.19 -14.36 -26.51
N VAL A 313 -32.05 -15.05 -26.69
CA VAL A 313 -31.94 -16.13 -27.69
C VAL A 313 -32.90 -17.29 -27.36
N ARG A 314 -32.95 -17.70 -26.10
CA ARG A 314 -33.88 -18.77 -25.65
C ARG A 314 -35.34 -18.38 -25.88
N ARG A 315 -35.71 -17.11 -25.58
CA ARG A 315 -37.06 -16.59 -25.83
C ARG A 315 -37.40 -16.53 -27.34
N SER A 316 -36.47 -16.06 -28.16
CA SER A 316 -36.62 -15.96 -29.62
C SER A 316 -36.79 -17.34 -30.27
N ARG A 317 -36.07 -18.35 -29.79
CA ARG A 317 -36.24 -19.75 -30.26
C ARG A 317 -37.60 -20.29 -29.95
N LYS A 318 -38.17 -20.04 -28.77
CA LYS A 318 -39.52 -20.46 -28.39
C LYS A 318 -40.60 -19.84 -29.31
N HIS A 319 -40.48 -18.52 -29.64
CA HIS A 319 -41.41 -17.83 -30.53
C HIS A 319 -41.32 -18.32 -32.01
N LYS A 320 -40.13 -18.74 -32.46
CA LYS A 320 -40.00 -19.29 -33.83
C LYS A 320 -40.63 -20.66 -33.94
N VAL A 321 -40.52 -21.50 -32.90
CA VAL A 321 -41.13 -22.83 -32.87
C VAL A 321 -42.67 -22.72 -32.83
N SER A 322 -43.23 -21.82 -32.01
CA SER A 322 -44.69 -21.64 -31.94
C SER A 322 -45.25 -21.12 -33.28
N ARG A 323 -44.60 -20.19 -33.97
CA ARG A 323 -45.02 -19.69 -35.31
C ARG A 323 -44.93 -20.77 -36.38
N ALA A 324 -43.89 -21.61 -36.35
CA ALA A 324 -43.76 -22.74 -37.29
C ALA A 324 -44.85 -23.79 -37.08
N VAL A 325 -45.23 -24.07 -35.84
CA VAL A 325 -46.34 -24.97 -35.50
C VAL A 325 -47.67 -24.37 -35.94
N GLU A 326 -47.93 -23.08 -35.68
CA GLU A 326 -49.15 -22.39 -36.13
C GLU A 326 -49.26 -22.38 -37.66
N ALA A 327 -48.18 -22.12 -38.40
CA ALA A 327 -48.15 -22.16 -39.85
C ALA A 327 -48.45 -23.58 -40.40
N ALA A 328 -47.82 -24.60 -39.81
CA ALA A 328 -48.08 -26.00 -40.19
C ALA A 328 -49.53 -26.44 -39.90
N VAL A 329 -50.13 -26.01 -38.79
CA VAL A 329 -51.54 -26.28 -38.47
C VAL A 329 -52.47 -25.58 -39.44
N GLN A 330 -52.21 -24.31 -39.81
CA GLN A 330 -53.00 -23.59 -40.82
C GLN A 330 -52.91 -24.25 -42.19
N GLU A 331 -51.73 -24.70 -42.63
CA GLU A 331 -51.54 -25.39 -43.88
C GLU A 331 -52.28 -26.73 -43.93
N ALA A 332 -52.24 -27.50 -42.85
CA ALA A 332 -53.06 -28.76 -42.70
C ALA A 332 -54.52 -28.48 -42.74
N LEU A 333 -55.05 -27.43 -42.10
CA LEU A 333 -56.49 -27.07 -42.14
C LEU A 333 -56.88 -26.55 -43.52
N HIS A 334 -56.06 -25.92 -44.29
CA HIS A 334 -56.30 -25.52 -45.66
C HIS A 334 -56.37 -26.75 -46.60
N ALA A 335 -55.41 -27.68 -46.44
CA ALA A 335 -55.46 -28.98 -47.20
C ALA A 335 -56.73 -29.78 -46.95
N GLU A 336 -57.14 -29.93 -45.69
CA GLU A 336 -58.36 -30.63 -45.32
C GLU A 336 -59.62 -29.94 -45.85
N ARG A 337 -59.64 -28.60 -45.95
CA ARG A 337 -60.75 -27.87 -46.58
C ARG A 337 -60.78 -28.02 -48.10
N ALA A 338 -59.64 -28.19 -48.75
CA ALA A 338 -59.56 -28.40 -50.20
C ALA A 338 -59.98 -29.84 -50.61
N GLU A 339 -59.86 -30.83 -49.72
CA GLU A 339 -60.27 -32.21 -49.96
C GLU A 339 -61.71 -32.49 -49.66
N ARG A 340 -62.51 -31.59 -49.05
CA ARG A 340 -63.92 -31.77 -48.87
C ARG A 340 -64.67 -31.63 -50.21
N PRO A 341 -65.29 -32.67 -50.74
CA PRO A 341 -66.06 -32.63 -52.01
C PRO A 341 -67.26 -31.68 -51.82
N GLU A 342 -67.53 -30.89 -52.92
CA GLU A 342 -68.68 -29.94 -53.04
C GLU A 342 -70.08 -30.54 -52.95
N GLY A 343 -70.29 -31.55 -52.16
CA GLY A 343 -71.50 -32.37 -52.13
C GLY A 343 -72.43 -32.10 -50.96
N GLU A 344 -72.24 -31.14 -50.07
CA GLU A 344 -73.15 -30.87 -48.97
C GLU A 344 -73.42 -29.38 -48.76
N ARG A 345 -74.08 -28.74 -49.77
CA ARG A 345 -74.80 -27.48 -49.60
C ARG A 345 -76.23 -27.76 -50.01
N THR A 346 -77.07 -28.20 -49.09
CA THR A 346 -78.51 -27.97 -49.03
C THR A 346 -78.88 -27.44 -47.67
#